data_a0e45d7b7ab93b01953f9cd5e7db1f8f
#
_entry.id   a0e45d7b7ab93b01953f9cd5e7db1f8f
#
_cell.length_a   1.000
_cell.length_b   1.000
_cell.length_c   1.000
_cell.angle_alpha   90.00
_cell.angle_beta   90.00
_cell.angle_gamma   90.00
#
_symmetry.space_group_name_H-M   'P 1'
#
loop_
_entity.id
_entity.type
_entity.pdbx_description
1 polymer ?
#
loop_
_entity_poly.entity_id
_entity_poly.type
_entity_poly.pdbx_seq_one_letter_code
_entity_poly.pdbx_strand_id
1 'polypeptide(L)'
;MPSVPAKADLMDFFSKKGYWVFYPRYRGSWESSGQFLKISPHKDIIDVIDGLPKGFKDAWSGKIYKVRPSKLYLFGGSFGGPAAILASLNPRVTKVVAISPIIDWRVKSKTEPHEWFGKFLKNAFGESIRFAWKDWLKLKTGKFYNPMAVANKINGEKIFIIHAKDDETVNYKPVKKFAEKTNSQLLLLKSGGHLSLSTVMKPIFYKRIKKFL
;
A
#
# COMPACT_ATOMS: atom_id res chain seq x y z
N MET A 1 8.78 1.80 -0.89
CA MET A 1 9.40 2.39 0.31
C MET A 1 8.35 2.76 1.33
N PRO A 2 8.57 2.55 2.64
CA PRO A 2 7.85 3.32 3.62
C PRO A 2 8.18 4.78 3.32
N SER A 3 7.18 5.58 2.95
CA SER A 3 7.43 6.92 2.42
C SER A 3 7.89 7.88 3.52
N VAL A 4 8.69 8.87 3.12
CA VAL A 4 8.90 10.08 3.90
C VAL A 4 7.55 10.63 4.39
N PRO A 5 7.45 11.19 5.60
CA PRO A 5 6.19 11.61 6.23
C PRO A 5 5.52 12.83 5.59
N ALA A 6 5.40 12.86 4.28
CA ALA A 6 4.77 13.96 3.55
C ALA A 6 3.82 13.43 2.48
N LYS A 7 2.54 13.31 2.82
CA LYS A 7 1.44 13.11 1.87
C LYS A 7 0.29 14.10 2.15
N ALA A 8 0.65 15.31 2.59
CA ALA A 8 -0.32 16.36 2.90
C ALA A 8 -1.27 16.62 1.73
N ASP A 9 -0.74 16.74 0.51
CA ASP A 9 -1.54 16.99 -0.70
C ASP A 9 -2.60 15.91 -0.96
N LEU A 10 -2.22 14.63 -0.77
CA LEU A 10 -3.12 13.50 -0.97
C LEU A 10 -4.22 13.48 0.11
N MET A 11 -3.86 13.76 1.36
CA MET A 11 -4.79 13.82 2.46
C MET A 11 -5.77 14.99 2.28
N ASP A 12 -5.27 16.17 1.93
CA ASP A 12 -6.06 17.35 1.64
C ASP A 12 -7.02 17.14 0.45
N PHE A 13 -6.53 16.51 -0.62
CA PHE A 13 -7.33 16.20 -1.79
C PHE A 13 -8.57 15.35 -1.48
N PHE A 14 -8.44 14.33 -0.63
CA PHE A 14 -9.58 13.49 -0.25
C PHE A 14 -10.41 14.07 0.87
N SER A 15 -9.81 14.77 1.85
CA SER A 15 -10.55 15.43 2.92
C SER A 15 -11.50 16.51 2.39
N LYS A 16 -11.08 17.31 1.42
CA LYS A 16 -11.92 18.29 0.69
C LYS A 16 -13.09 17.65 -0.07
N LYS A 17 -13.07 16.34 -0.26
CA LYS A 17 -14.17 15.55 -0.87
C LYS A 17 -15.06 14.87 0.16
N GLY A 18 -14.90 15.21 1.42
CA GLY A 18 -15.74 14.70 2.52
C GLY A 18 -15.30 13.35 3.08
N TYR A 19 -14.08 12.88 2.80
CA TYR A 19 -13.56 11.64 3.37
C TYR A 19 -12.80 11.89 4.67
N TRP A 20 -12.94 11.00 5.65
CA TRP A 20 -11.94 10.80 6.65
C TRP A 20 -10.72 10.13 6.00
N VAL A 21 -9.54 10.73 6.13
CA VAL A 21 -8.31 10.24 5.50
C VAL A 21 -7.31 9.85 6.56
N PHE A 22 -6.84 8.60 6.51
CA PHE A 22 -5.82 8.05 7.41
C PHE A 22 -4.59 7.68 6.61
N TYR A 23 -3.43 8.13 7.06
CA TYR A 23 -2.14 7.78 6.50
C TYR A 23 -1.25 7.15 7.58
N PRO A 24 -1.45 5.86 7.88
CA PRO A 24 -0.75 5.21 8.98
C PRO A 24 0.73 5.01 8.68
N ARG A 25 1.55 5.05 9.74
CA ARG A 25 2.92 4.57 9.71
C ARG A 25 2.93 3.08 10.04
N TYR A 26 3.65 2.30 9.24
CA TYR A 26 3.87 0.91 9.58
C TYR A 26 4.66 0.80 10.88
N ARG A 27 4.38 -0.21 11.70
CA ARG A 27 5.16 -0.44 12.90
C ARG A 27 6.65 -0.53 12.59
N GLY A 28 7.47 0.05 13.46
CA GLY A 28 8.91 0.16 13.25
C GLY A 28 9.33 1.17 12.20
N SER A 29 8.42 2.04 11.73
CA SER A 29 8.77 3.16 10.86
C SER A 29 8.38 4.50 11.50
N TRP A 30 9.29 5.45 11.41
CA TRP A 30 9.15 6.79 11.97
C TRP A 30 8.73 6.74 13.45
N GLU A 31 7.69 7.47 13.82
CA GLU A 31 7.15 7.55 15.18
C GLU A 31 6.41 6.28 15.63
N SER A 32 6.10 5.35 14.74
CA SER A 32 5.44 4.10 15.11
C SER A 32 6.37 3.15 15.85
N SER A 33 5.96 2.64 16.99
CA SER A 33 6.69 1.66 17.78
C SER A 33 6.85 0.30 17.07
N GLY A 34 7.68 -0.58 17.63
CA GLY A 34 7.89 -1.94 17.17
C GLY A 34 8.95 -2.09 16.08
N GLN A 35 8.86 -3.16 15.30
CA GLN A 35 9.82 -3.52 14.25
C GLN A 35 9.13 -3.71 12.91
N PHE A 36 9.67 -3.05 11.88
CA PHE A 36 9.20 -3.15 10.51
C PHE A 36 9.42 -4.57 9.95
N LEU A 37 8.43 -5.11 9.24
CA LEU A 37 8.43 -6.47 8.68
C LEU A 37 8.50 -7.62 9.69
N LYS A 38 8.49 -7.37 11.01
CA LYS A 38 8.35 -8.44 12.00
C LYS A 38 7.06 -9.22 11.77
N ILE A 39 5.97 -8.52 11.50
CA ILE A 39 4.73 -9.05 10.95
C ILE A 39 4.43 -8.37 9.59
N SER A 40 3.52 -8.96 8.83
CA SER A 40 3.21 -8.43 7.49
C SER A 40 2.50 -7.07 7.57
N PRO A 41 2.96 -6.04 6.84
CA PRO A 41 2.46 -4.66 6.91
C PRO A 41 0.94 -4.47 6.74
N HIS A 42 0.26 -5.38 6.03
CA HIS A 42 -1.21 -5.31 5.93
C HIS A 42 -1.91 -5.47 7.29
N LYS A 43 -1.25 -6.10 8.28
CA LYS A 43 -1.80 -6.22 9.64
C LYS A 43 -1.88 -4.87 10.34
N ASP A 44 -0.93 -3.96 10.05
CA ASP A 44 -0.98 -2.60 10.57
C ASP A 44 -2.20 -1.84 10.05
N ILE A 45 -2.55 -2.09 8.78
CA ILE A 45 -3.79 -1.52 8.19
C ILE A 45 -5.03 -2.09 8.89
N ILE A 46 -5.06 -3.38 9.18
CA ILE A 46 -6.17 -4.01 9.91
C ILE A 46 -6.27 -3.44 11.32
N ASP A 47 -5.14 -3.26 12.03
CA ASP A 47 -5.14 -2.68 13.37
C ASP A 47 -5.71 -1.24 13.38
N VAL A 48 -5.41 -0.43 12.35
CA VAL A 48 -6.04 0.89 12.17
C VAL A 48 -7.55 0.74 11.97
N ILE A 49 -8.00 -0.14 11.07
CA ILE A 49 -9.43 -0.39 10.82
C ILE A 49 -10.15 -0.81 12.10
N ASP A 50 -9.52 -1.66 12.94
CA ASP A 50 -10.05 -2.12 14.23
C ASP A 50 -10.07 -1.02 15.29
N GLY A 51 -9.16 -0.06 15.18
CA GLY A 51 -9.04 1.08 16.08
C GLY A 51 -10.08 2.19 15.84
N LEU A 52 -10.52 2.40 14.58
CA LEU A 52 -11.40 3.50 14.22
C LEU A 52 -12.68 3.63 15.10
N PRO A 53 -13.45 2.56 15.36
CA PRO A 53 -14.63 2.66 16.19
C PRO A 53 -14.33 2.76 17.69
N LYS A 54 -13.13 2.34 18.12
CA LYS A 54 -12.70 2.44 19.54
C LYS A 54 -12.32 3.86 19.91
N GLY A 55 -11.79 4.60 18.95
CA GLY A 55 -11.38 5.99 19.06
C GLY A 55 -9.87 6.18 19.03
N PHE A 56 -9.48 7.34 18.55
CA PHE A 56 -8.11 7.82 18.52
C PHE A 56 -8.04 9.26 19.03
N LYS A 57 -6.95 9.57 19.70
CA LYS A 57 -6.73 10.88 20.33
C LYS A 57 -5.87 11.74 19.42
N ASP A 58 -6.32 12.95 19.15
CA ASP A 58 -5.50 13.98 18.53
C ASP A 58 -4.37 14.38 19.46
N ALA A 59 -3.12 14.33 18.96
CA ALA A 59 -1.93 14.54 19.79
C ALA A 59 -1.77 15.99 20.26
N TRP A 60 -2.32 16.96 19.53
CA TRP A 60 -2.23 18.38 19.86
C TRP A 60 -3.39 18.87 20.70
N SER A 61 -4.60 18.61 20.27
CA SER A 61 -5.81 19.09 20.96
C SER A 61 -6.27 18.17 22.09
N GLY A 62 -5.77 16.94 22.14
CA GLY A 62 -6.25 15.91 23.07
C GLY A 62 -7.66 15.39 22.77
N LYS A 63 -8.34 15.88 21.74
CA LYS A 63 -9.70 15.50 21.37
C LYS A 63 -9.75 14.04 20.89
N ILE A 64 -10.78 13.34 21.32
CA ILE A 64 -11.00 11.93 20.92
C ILE A 64 -12.00 11.91 19.76
N TYR A 65 -11.61 11.21 18.70
CA TYR A 65 -12.45 10.94 17.53
C TYR A 65 -12.77 9.46 17.45
N LYS A 66 -14.01 9.12 17.09
CA LYS A 66 -14.46 7.77 16.78
C LYS A 66 -15.07 7.79 15.39
N VAL A 67 -14.61 6.89 14.52
CA VAL A 67 -15.08 6.82 13.14
C VAL A 67 -15.67 5.44 12.87
N ARG A 68 -16.91 5.41 12.40
CA ARG A 68 -17.59 4.17 11.95
C ARG A 68 -17.94 4.33 10.48
N PRO A 69 -17.01 3.99 9.58
CA PRO A 69 -17.22 4.21 8.15
C PRO A 69 -18.28 3.23 7.61
N SER A 70 -19.18 3.72 6.76
CA SER A 70 -20.08 2.88 5.96
C SER A 70 -19.37 2.23 4.78
N LYS A 71 -18.33 2.89 4.26
CA LYS A 71 -17.47 2.39 3.20
C LYS A 71 -16.01 2.65 3.56
N LEU A 72 -15.14 1.68 3.28
CA LEU A 72 -13.73 1.75 3.60
C LEU A 72 -12.91 1.47 2.33
N TYR A 73 -12.18 2.48 1.90
CA TYR A 73 -11.35 2.42 0.71
C TYR A 73 -9.87 2.43 1.07
N LEU A 74 -9.08 1.59 0.43
CA LEU A 74 -7.64 1.55 0.61
C LEU A 74 -6.93 2.02 -0.65
N PHE A 75 -5.92 2.86 -0.47
CA PHE A 75 -5.03 3.32 -1.54
C PHE A 75 -3.61 2.91 -1.20
N GLY A 76 -2.96 2.16 -2.07
CA GLY A 76 -1.58 1.70 -1.85
C GLY A 76 -0.72 1.87 -3.10
N GLY A 77 0.47 2.48 -2.95
CA GLY A 77 1.42 2.61 -4.03
C GLY A 77 2.69 1.79 -3.78
N SER A 78 3.31 1.23 -4.82
CA SER A 78 4.59 0.54 -4.74
C SER A 78 4.62 -0.48 -3.59
N PHE A 79 5.48 -0.29 -2.59
CA PHE A 79 5.53 -1.09 -1.35
C PHE A 79 4.19 -1.12 -0.60
N GLY A 80 3.40 -0.04 -0.58
CA GLY A 80 2.09 0.01 0.07
C GLY A 80 0.99 -0.73 -0.70
N GLY A 81 1.21 -1.05 -1.97
CA GLY A 81 0.28 -1.81 -2.80
C GLY A 81 -0.07 -3.18 -2.23
N PRO A 82 0.92 -4.03 -1.89
CA PRO A 82 0.68 -5.31 -1.23
C PRO A 82 -0.11 -5.17 0.08
N ALA A 83 0.14 -4.11 0.87
CA ALA A 83 -0.58 -3.90 2.13
C ALA A 83 -2.07 -3.67 1.88
N ALA A 84 -2.41 -2.81 0.93
CA ALA A 84 -3.79 -2.53 0.57
C ALA A 84 -4.48 -3.77 -0.02
N ILE A 85 -3.81 -4.48 -0.95
CA ILE A 85 -4.36 -5.69 -1.59
C ILE A 85 -4.58 -6.81 -0.56
N LEU A 86 -3.60 -7.10 0.30
CA LEU A 86 -3.73 -8.14 1.33
C LEU A 86 -4.77 -7.78 2.40
N ALA A 87 -4.91 -6.48 2.73
CA ALA A 87 -5.93 -6.02 3.66
C ALA A 87 -7.35 -6.15 3.08
N SER A 88 -7.52 -6.26 1.75
CA SER A 88 -8.83 -6.51 1.11
C SER A 88 -9.46 -7.86 1.47
N LEU A 89 -8.67 -8.78 2.04
CA LEU A 89 -9.20 -10.03 2.61
C LEU A 89 -10.09 -9.77 3.85
N ASN A 90 -9.97 -8.61 4.49
CA ASN A 90 -10.91 -8.18 5.51
C ASN A 90 -12.23 -7.75 4.85
N PRO A 91 -13.39 -8.34 5.26
CA PRO A 91 -14.69 -8.06 4.64
C PRO A 91 -15.13 -6.60 4.73
N ARG A 92 -14.66 -5.85 5.74
CA ARG A 92 -14.96 -4.41 5.91
C ARG A 92 -14.32 -3.53 4.83
N VAL A 93 -13.27 -4.00 4.16
CA VAL A 93 -12.67 -3.26 3.05
C VAL A 93 -13.60 -3.32 1.85
N THR A 94 -14.06 -2.14 1.41
CA THR A 94 -15.01 -2.01 0.30
C THR A 94 -14.30 -2.08 -1.05
N LYS A 95 -13.27 -1.24 -1.25
CA LYS A 95 -12.49 -1.18 -2.50
C LYS A 95 -11.03 -0.85 -2.22
N VAL A 96 -10.16 -1.25 -3.15
CA VAL A 96 -8.71 -1.01 -3.13
C VAL A 96 -8.27 -0.41 -4.46
N VAL A 97 -7.49 0.66 -4.41
CA VAL A 97 -6.79 1.23 -5.57
C VAL A 97 -5.29 1.05 -5.35
N ALA A 98 -4.64 0.32 -6.23
CA ALA A 98 -3.22 0.03 -6.15
C ALA A 98 -2.45 0.68 -7.33
N ILE A 99 -1.44 1.48 -7.03
CA ILE A 99 -0.62 2.20 -8.00
C ILE A 99 0.78 1.60 -8.04
N SER A 100 1.20 1.09 -9.20
CA SER A 100 2.49 0.41 -9.38
C SER A 100 2.80 -0.58 -8.25
N PRO A 101 1.85 -1.47 -7.85
CA PRO A 101 2.03 -2.33 -6.67
C PRO A 101 3.06 -3.42 -6.92
N ILE A 102 3.84 -3.76 -5.89
CA ILE A 102 4.61 -5.00 -5.87
C ILE A 102 3.65 -6.17 -5.64
N ILE A 103 3.57 -7.09 -6.59
CA ILE A 103 2.66 -8.24 -6.51
C ILE A 103 3.39 -9.53 -6.12
N ASP A 104 4.64 -9.66 -6.53
CA ASP A 104 5.47 -10.84 -6.22
C ASP A 104 6.91 -10.41 -5.93
N TRP A 105 7.33 -10.53 -4.67
CA TRP A 105 8.66 -10.17 -4.20
C TRP A 105 9.79 -11.06 -4.75
N ARG A 106 9.48 -12.18 -5.39
CA ARG A 106 10.48 -13.06 -6.03
C ARG A 106 10.99 -12.46 -7.34
N VAL A 107 10.25 -11.54 -7.93
CA VAL A 107 10.65 -10.88 -9.18
C VAL A 107 11.66 -9.79 -8.89
N LYS A 108 12.80 -9.88 -9.53
CA LYS A 108 13.89 -8.91 -9.34
C LYS A 108 13.50 -7.54 -9.91
N SER A 109 13.73 -6.49 -9.14
CA SER A 109 13.73 -5.11 -9.63
C SER A 109 15.03 -4.82 -10.37
N LYS A 110 14.98 -4.01 -11.42
CA LYS A 110 16.16 -3.52 -12.12
C LYS A 110 16.87 -2.41 -11.33
N THR A 111 16.11 -1.53 -10.71
CA THR A 111 16.60 -0.32 -10.03
C THR A 111 16.78 -0.49 -8.54
N GLU A 112 16.02 -1.41 -7.92
CA GLU A 112 16.02 -1.65 -6.47
C GLU A 112 16.28 -3.15 -6.16
N PRO A 113 17.47 -3.70 -6.41
CA PRO A 113 17.79 -5.08 -6.04
C PRO A 113 17.58 -5.30 -4.55
N HIS A 114 16.89 -6.37 -4.18
CA HIS A 114 16.35 -6.59 -2.83
C HIS A 114 17.36 -6.40 -1.69
N GLU A 115 18.56 -6.97 -1.80
CA GLU A 115 19.58 -6.86 -0.74
C GLU A 115 20.21 -5.47 -0.67
N TRP A 116 20.51 -4.90 -1.82
CA TRP A 116 21.01 -3.54 -1.91
C TRP A 116 19.99 -2.57 -1.29
N PHE A 117 18.72 -2.72 -1.64
CA PHE A 117 17.67 -1.85 -1.16
C PHE A 117 17.47 -1.95 0.36
N GLY A 118 17.53 -3.16 0.93
CA GLY A 118 17.49 -3.33 2.39
C GLY A 118 18.66 -2.68 3.12
N LYS A 119 19.89 -2.78 2.56
CA LYS A 119 21.07 -2.08 3.09
C LYS A 119 20.92 -0.57 2.96
N PHE A 120 20.46 -0.09 1.80
CA PHE A 120 20.17 1.33 1.57
C PHE A 120 19.19 1.88 2.60
N LEU A 121 18.08 1.18 2.86
CA LEU A 121 17.10 1.61 3.87
C LEU A 121 17.73 1.75 5.26
N LYS A 122 18.55 0.78 5.69
CA LYS A 122 19.24 0.86 6.98
C LYS A 122 20.20 2.03 7.06
N ASN A 123 20.98 2.26 6.01
CA ASN A 123 21.99 3.31 6.00
C ASN A 123 21.38 4.71 5.86
N ALA A 124 20.36 4.87 4.98
CA ALA A 124 19.78 6.17 4.71
C ALA A 124 18.76 6.63 5.77
N PHE A 125 18.08 5.70 6.44
CA PHE A 125 17.00 6.03 7.38
C PHE A 125 17.30 5.62 8.83
N GLY A 126 18.30 4.80 9.08
CA GLY A 126 18.72 4.43 10.44
C GLY A 126 17.54 3.98 11.30
N GLU A 127 17.41 4.58 12.48
CA GLU A 127 16.34 4.31 13.43
C GLU A 127 14.95 4.73 12.97
N SER A 128 14.85 5.51 11.88
CA SER A 128 13.55 5.84 11.30
C SER A 128 12.88 4.67 10.61
N ILE A 129 13.63 3.59 10.28
CA ILE A 129 13.07 2.34 9.75
C ILE A 129 13.76 1.16 10.44
N ARG A 130 13.16 0.67 11.52
CA ARG A 130 13.73 -0.34 12.41
C ARG A 130 13.31 -1.75 11.99
N PHE A 131 14.23 -2.55 11.46
CA PHE A 131 13.98 -3.95 11.13
C PHE A 131 15.21 -4.83 11.37
N ALA A 132 14.97 -6.09 11.74
CA ALA A 132 16.00 -7.12 11.73
C ALA A 132 16.22 -7.62 10.31
N TRP A 133 17.48 -7.92 9.95
CA TRP A 133 17.81 -8.40 8.60
C TRP A 133 17.04 -9.66 8.21
N LYS A 134 16.86 -10.58 9.16
CA LYS A 134 16.03 -11.80 8.98
C LYS A 134 14.58 -11.49 8.56
N ASP A 135 14.02 -10.39 9.04
CA ASP A 135 12.65 -9.99 8.70
C ASP A 135 12.57 -9.40 7.29
N TRP A 136 13.59 -8.68 6.86
CA TRP A 136 13.74 -8.23 5.47
C TRP A 136 13.82 -9.42 4.49
N LEU A 137 14.58 -10.45 4.83
CA LEU A 137 14.75 -11.62 3.98
C LEU A 137 13.46 -12.44 3.79
N LYS A 138 12.46 -12.32 4.68
CA LYS A 138 11.15 -12.96 4.50
C LYS A 138 10.47 -12.57 3.19
N LEU A 139 10.71 -11.36 2.68
CA LEU A 139 10.14 -10.90 1.41
C LEU A 139 10.51 -11.83 0.25
N LYS A 140 11.74 -12.35 0.22
CA LYS A 140 12.21 -13.28 -0.84
C LYS A 140 11.52 -14.66 -0.82
N THR A 141 10.87 -15.02 0.28
CA THR A 141 10.24 -16.35 0.41
C THR A 141 9.07 -16.56 -0.56
N GLY A 142 8.52 -15.47 -1.10
CA GLY A 142 7.33 -15.50 -1.93
C GLY A 142 6.04 -15.83 -1.18
N LYS A 143 6.09 -15.98 0.15
CA LYS A 143 4.94 -16.26 1.02
C LYS A 143 4.57 -15.05 1.87
N PHE A 144 5.57 -14.41 2.46
CA PHE A 144 5.39 -13.26 3.35
C PHE A 144 5.11 -11.98 2.55
N TYR A 145 4.07 -11.25 2.93
CA TYR A 145 3.71 -9.95 2.34
C TYR A 145 3.61 -9.98 0.79
N ASN A 146 3.07 -11.06 0.25
CA ASN A 146 3.08 -11.35 -1.18
C ASN A 146 1.65 -11.62 -1.71
N PRO A 147 1.02 -10.65 -2.41
CA PRO A 147 -0.33 -10.83 -2.97
C PRO A 147 -0.46 -12.04 -3.89
N MET A 148 0.56 -12.35 -4.70
CA MET A 148 0.52 -13.49 -5.61
C MET A 148 0.35 -14.82 -4.87
N ALA A 149 0.90 -14.94 -3.65
CA ALA A 149 0.82 -16.16 -2.83
C ALA A 149 -0.63 -16.50 -2.41
N VAL A 150 -1.50 -15.51 -2.35
CA VAL A 150 -2.89 -15.67 -1.88
C VAL A 150 -3.90 -15.21 -2.94
N ALA A 151 -3.49 -15.13 -4.20
CA ALA A 151 -4.33 -14.61 -5.29
C ALA A 151 -5.68 -15.36 -5.42
N ASN A 152 -5.72 -16.66 -5.13
CA ASN A 152 -6.94 -17.46 -5.14
C ASN A 152 -7.95 -17.11 -4.02
N LYS A 153 -7.54 -16.33 -3.01
CA LYS A 153 -8.39 -15.85 -1.91
C LYS A 153 -8.84 -14.40 -2.11
N ILE A 154 -8.25 -13.70 -3.07
CA ILE A 154 -8.54 -12.29 -3.33
C ILE A 154 -9.82 -12.16 -4.18
N ASN A 155 -10.76 -11.35 -3.71
CA ASN A 155 -11.87 -10.90 -4.54
C ASN A 155 -11.41 -9.73 -5.43
N GLY A 156 -11.16 -9.99 -6.70
CA GLY A 156 -10.65 -9.02 -7.65
C GLY A 156 -11.61 -7.88 -7.97
N GLU A 157 -12.92 -8.07 -7.83
CA GLU A 157 -13.92 -7.00 -8.03
C GLU A 157 -13.73 -5.82 -7.06
N LYS A 158 -13.04 -6.06 -5.93
CA LYS A 158 -12.66 -5.01 -4.98
C LYS A 158 -11.41 -4.25 -5.39
N ILE A 159 -10.68 -4.66 -6.44
CA ILE A 159 -9.33 -4.17 -6.72
C ILE A 159 -9.24 -3.50 -8.08
N PHE A 160 -8.77 -2.26 -8.09
CA PHE A 160 -8.38 -1.54 -9.29
C PHE A 160 -6.88 -1.24 -9.25
N ILE A 161 -6.14 -1.70 -10.25
CA ILE A 161 -4.70 -1.51 -10.37
C ILE A 161 -4.41 -0.55 -11.52
N ILE A 162 -3.49 0.40 -11.29
CA ILE A 162 -2.92 1.26 -12.33
C ILE A 162 -1.41 1.02 -12.36
N HIS A 163 -0.88 0.66 -13.54
CA HIS A 163 0.53 0.33 -13.73
C HIS A 163 1.00 0.75 -15.11
N ALA A 164 2.30 0.98 -15.29
CA ALA A 164 2.89 1.29 -16.60
C ALA A 164 3.82 0.16 -17.07
N LYS A 165 3.84 -0.11 -18.39
CA LYS A 165 4.66 -1.18 -18.97
C LYS A 165 6.16 -0.91 -18.89
N ASP A 166 6.55 0.36 -18.89
CA ASP A 166 7.92 0.86 -18.81
C ASP A 166 8.43 1.07 -17.38
N ASP A 167 7.69 0.57 -16.36
CA ASP A 167 8.13 0.59 -14.98
C ASP A 167 9.33 -0.35 -14.77
N GLU A 168 10.52 0.21 -14.53
CA GLU A 168 11.76 -0.54 -14.31
C GLU A 168 11.96 -0.92 -12.84
N THR A 169 11.24 -0.27 -11.92
CA THR A 169 11.30 -0.57 -10.49
C THR A 169 10.41 -1.78 -10.15
N VAL A 170 9.19 -1.79 -10.66
CA VAL A 170 8.24 -2.89 -10.44
C VAL A 170 7.76 -3.43 -11.79
N ASN A 171 8.19 -4.65 -12.11
CA ASN A 171 7.83 -5.28 -13.38
C ASN A 171 6.32 -5.50 -13.49
N TYR A 172 5.72 -5.05 -14.60
CA TYR A 172 4.28 -5.15 -14.84
C TYR A 172 3.77 -6.58 -15.11
N LYS A 173 4.63 -7.51 -15.56
CA LYS A 173 4.21 -8.87 -15.95
C LYS A 173 3.55 -9.64 -14.78
N PRO A 174 4.10 -9.65 -13.55
CA PRO A 174 3.41 -10.24 -12.40
C PRO A 174 2.10 -9.54 -12.08
N VAL A 175 2.03 -8.21 -12.27
CA VAL A 175 0.80 -7.42 -12.03
C VAL A 175 -0.30 -7.84 -13.00
N LYS A 176 0.02 -7.96 -14.29
CA LYS A 176 -0.91 -8.44 -15.32
C LYS A 176 -1.41 -9.86 -14.99
N LYS A 177 -0.49 -10.80 -14.70
CA LYS A 177 -0.84 -12.17 -14.32
C LYS A 177 -1.73 -12.23 -13.06
N PHE A 178 -1.47 -11.37 -12.09
CA PHE A 178 -2.30 -11.28 -10.88
C PHE A 178 -3.70 -10.76 -11.21
N ALA A 179 -3.82 -9.71 -12.01
CA ALA A 179 -5.10 -9.14 -12.41
C ALA A 179 -5.96 -10.18 -13.17
N GLU A 180 -5.35 -10.92 -14.09
CA GLU A 180 -6.00 -12.02 -14.81
C GLU A 180 -6.47 -13.13 -13.86
N LYS A 181 -5.59 -13.55 -12.93
CA LYS A 181 -5.90 -14.63 -11.98
C LYS A 181 -7.00 -14.28 -10.99
N THR A 182 -7.09 -13.00 -10.58
CA THR A 182 -8.05 -12.54 -9.57
C THR A 182 -9.29 -11.89 -10.19
N ASN A 183 -9.31 -11.69 -11.50
CA ASN A 183 -10.30 -10.86 -12.20
C ASN A 183 -10.34 -9.40 -11.68
N SER A 184 -9.16 -8.86 -11.31
CA SER A 184 -9.03 -7.46 -10.86
C SER A 184 -9.05 -6.51 -12.05
N GLN A 185 -9.63 -5.33 -11.87
CA GLN A 185 -9.57 -4.29 -12.88
C GLN A 185 -8.12 -3.77 -13.02
N LEU A 186 -7.58 -3.77 -14.25
CA LEU A 186 -6.24 -3.30 -14.55
C LEU A 186 -6.26 -2.21 -15.63
N LEU A 187 -5.71 -1.04 -15.29
CA LEU A 187 -5.35 0.00 -16.25
C LEU A 187 -3.84 -0.08 -16.50
N LEU A 188 -3.46 -0.70 -17.60
CA LEU A 188 -2.06 -0.83 -18.01
C LEU A 188 -1.70 0.23 -19.03
N LEU A 189 -0.90 1.22 -18.63
CA LEU A 189 -0.42 2.30 -19.48
C LEU A 189 0.74 1.83 -20.35
N LYS A 190 0.89 2.44 -21.54
CA LYS A 190 2.05 2.17 -22.41
C LYS A 190 3.35 2.69 -21.78
N SER A 191 3.29 3.90 -21.18
CA SER A 191 4.39 4.60 -20.55
C SER A 191 3.93 5.35 -19.31
N GLY A 192 4.88 5.71 -18.43
CA GLY A 192 4.62 6.44 -17.18
C GLY A 192 5.66 6.14 -16.11
N GLY A 193 6.54 5.16 -16.34
CA GLY A 193 7.56 4.73 -15.38
C GLY A 193 6.93 4.21 -14.09
N HIS A 194 7.67 4.33 -12.98
CA HIS A 194 7.17 3.95 -11.66
C HIS A 194 6.21 5.02 -11.11
N LEU A 195 4.91 4.78 -11.27
CA LEU A 195 3.87 5.73 -10.85
C LEU A 195 3.84 5.89 -9.32
N SER A 196 3.77 7.13 -8.87
CA SER A 196 3.58 7.45 -7.44
C SER A 196 2.10 7.41 -7.06
N LEU A 197 1.81 7.30 -5.76
CA LEU A 197 0.43 7.32 -5.26
C LEU A 197 -0.29 8.64 -5.58
N SER A 198 0.43 9.77 -5.75
CA SER A 198 -0.14 11.05 -6.18
C SER A 198 -0.82 11.00 -7.55
N THR A 199 -0.54 9.97 -8.36
CA THR A 199 -1.24 9.72 -9.63
C THR A 199 -2.76 9.71 -9.48
N VAL A 200 -3.28 9.29 -8.32
CA VAL A 200 -4.74 9.25 -8.06
C VAL A 200 -5.39 10.62 -8.07
N MET A 201 -4.63 11.71 -7.85
CA MET A 201 -5.13 13.09 -7.85
C MET A 201 -5.27 13.68 -9.27
N LYS A 202 -4.59 13.11 -10.26
CA LYS A 202 -4.67 13.59 -11.64
C LYS A 202 -6.08 13.37 -12.19
N PRO A 203 -6.73 14.39 -12.81
CA PRO A 203 -8.15 14.32 -13.19
C PRO A 203 -8.55 13.09 -14.00
N ILE A 204 -7.71 12.70 -14.97
CA ILE A 204 -7.96 11.55 -15.85
C ILE A 204 -8.02 10.22 -15.05
N PHE A 205 -7.17 10.05 -14.04
CA PHE A 205 -7.17 8.86 -13.19
C PHE A 205 -8.25 8.94 -12.13
N TYR A 206 -8.43 10.11 -11.50
CA TYR A 206 -9.45 10.30 -10.48
C TYR A 206 -10.86 10.04 -11.01
N LYS A 207 -11.19 10.46 -12.24
CA LYS A 207 -12.47 10.17 -12.88
C LYS A 207 -12.74 8.66 -12.95
N ARG A 208 -11.73 7.86 -13.33
CA ARG A 208 -11.84 6.39 -13.40
C ARG A 208 -11.94 5.76 -12.01
N ILE A 209 -11.14 6.24 -11.07
CA ILE A 209 -11.17 5.79 -9.67
C ILE A 209 -12.53 6.07 -9.05
N LYS A 210 -13.08 7.28 -9.22
CA LYS A 210 -14.40 7.67 -8.70
C LYS A 210 -15.53 6.77 -9.24
N LYS A 211 -15.42 6.32 -10.51
CA LYS A 211 -16.40 5.38 -11.09
C LYS A 211 -16.27 3.98 -10.49
N PHE A 212 -15.08 3.60 -10.07
CA PHE A 212 -14.81 2.29 -9.46
C PHE A 212 -15.24 2.23 -7.99
N LEU A 213 -15.11 3.33 -7.20
CA LEU A 213 -15.48 3.42 -5.78
C LEU A 213 -16.99 3.48 -5.57
#